data_5f1f622bdfcefd71d10d43b255c9bffa
#
_entry.id   5f1f622bdfcefd71d10d43b255c9bffa
#
_cell.length_a   1.000
_cell.length_b   1.000
_cell.length_c   1.000
_cell.angle_alpha   90.00
_cell.angle_beta   90.00
_cell.angle_gamma   90.00
#
_symmetry.space_group_name_H-M   'P 1'
#
loop_
_entity.id
_entity.type
_entity.pdbx_description
1 polymer ?
#
loop_
_entity_poly.entity_id
_entity_poly.type
_entity_poly.pdbx_seq_one_letter_code
_entity_poly.pdbx_strand_id
1 'polypeptide(L)'
;MRTGVLSRTFARLPSFAAPLIAALLAVFSHTALAIAPEGSPAAPADLPAPTDFAARDRPGDSGNAVLLTWKDPPGLDKNAGLQIRRAVPPAYDWTEITVAQPGAMRYVDTTAKDGTVYRYEIRTVSAADTSSAAPAAGGTSAASGTVATGPPAGPPLVSDPVASHDNWFRAEKTNSFIASVLFLVILLASIAAAQSGKKIFIRRIAGLNAVDEAIGRATEIGKKVLYVPGSQSMDEIQTIASIAILGHVARATARYGTDLDVPNKDPLTFASAREAVRGAYLAEGRPDLYREEMVNYVTYDQFAYTAAVSARMIREKPAAIFLVGYFFAESLILAETGQSTGAIQIAGQADPTQLPFFIATCDYTLIGEELYAASAYLSREPVLLGSMRAQDIAKAIVILLGIVGIIAASLGATWFAGLFKTQ
;
A
#
# COMPACT_ATOMS: atom_id res chain seq x y z
N MET A 1 36.91 0.90 -44.03
CA MET A 1 36.83 -0.57 -43.87
C MET A 1 36.74 -0.89 -42.40
N ARG A 2 35.62 -1.15 -41.90
CA ARG A 2 34.81 -2.25 -41.46
C ARG A 2 33.49 -1.75 -40.84
N THR A 3 32.50 -1.60 -41.66
CA THR A 3 31.08 -1.59 -41.30
C THR A 3 30.63 -3.06 -41.28
N GLY A 4 29.95 -3.49 -40.25
CA GLY A 4 29.22 -4.75 -40.30
C GLY A 4 29.40 -5.62 -39.05
N VAL A 5 28.71 -5.33 -37.97
CA VAL A 5 28.16 -6.28 -36.99
C VAL A 5 27.06 -5.58 -36.18
N LEU A 6 25.89 -5.38 -36.74
CA LEU A 6 24.65 -5.01 -36.04
C LEU A 6 23.45 -5.43 -36.90
N SER A 7 23.34 -6.71 -37.20
CA SER A 7 22.11 -7.25 -37.74
C SER A 7 22.04 -8.77 -37.54
N ARG A 8 21.74 -9.23 -36.35
CA ARG A 8 21.22 -10.58 -36.06
C ARG A 8 20.94 -10.75 -34.56
N THR A 9 19.92 -10.07 -34.04
CA THR A 9 19.29 -10.52 -32.79
C THR A 9 17.85 -9.92 -32.61
N PHE A 10 17.08 -9.92 -33.71
CA PHE A 10 15.64 -9.66 -33.63
C PHE A 10 14.87 -10.71 -34.42
N ALA A 11 14.90 -11.94 -33.91
CA ALA A 11 14.02 -12.98 -34.41
C ALA A 11 13.80 -14.02 -33.31
N ARG A 12 12.84 -13.78 -32.44
CA ARG A 12 11.99 -14.75 -31.72
C ARG A 12 11.23 -14.07 -30.59
N LEU A 13 10.21 -13.26 -30.94
CA LEU A 13 9.11 -12.98 -30.04
C LEU A 13 8.01 -14.01 -30.28
N PRO A 14 7.45 -14.63 -29.25
CA PRO A 14 6.42 -15.65 -29.41
C PRO A 14 5.12 -15.00 -29.92
N SER A 15 4.47 -15.74 -30.82
CA SER A 15 3.31 -15.41 -31.65
C SER A 15 1.99 -15.05 -30.91
N PHE A 16 2.03 -14.79 -29.62
CA PHE A 16 0.86 -14.51 -28.79
C PHE A 16 0.61 -13.03 -28.48
N ALA A 17 1.49 -12.11 -28.88
CA ALA A 17 1.34 -10.68 -28.59
C ALA A 17 0.58 -9.88 -29.67
N ALA A 18 0.39 -10.43 -30.85
CA ALA A 18 -0.25 -9.75 -31.96
C ALA A 18 -1.77 -9.48 -31.80
N PRO A 19 -2.59 -10.36 -31.20
CA PRO A 19 -4.03 -10.09 -31.07
C PRO A 19 -4.38 -9.08 -29.98
N LEU A 20 -3.51 -8.85 -28.99
CA LEU A 20 -3.82 -7.93 -27.88
C LEU A 20 -3.65 -6.44 -28.27
N ILE A 21 -2.72 -6.16 -29.18
CA ILE A 21 -2.46 -4.79 -29.66
C ILE A 21 -3.52 -4.37 -30.70
N ALA A 22 -4.04 -5.31 -31.48
CA ALA A 22 -5.11 -5.04 -32.44
C ALA A 22 -6.45 -4.76 -31.75
N ALA A 23 -6.72 -5.35 -30.59
CA ALA A 23 -7.92 -5.09 -29.80
C ALA A 23 -7.90 -3.72 -29.10
N LEU A 24 -6.72 -3.18 -28.78
CA LEU A 24 -6.59 -1.87 -28.12
C LEU A 24 -6.73 -0.70 -29.09
N LEU A 25 -6.43 -0.89 -30.37
CA LEU A 25 -6.52 0.16 -31.43
C LEU A 25 -7.91 0.24 -32.08
N ALA A 26 -8.79 -0.72 -31.89
CA ALA A 26 -10.13 -0.71 -32.45
C ALA A 26 -11.15 0.12 -31.62
N VAL A 27 -10.78 0.60 -30.43
CA VAL A 27 -11.67 1.38 -29.54
C VAL A 27 -11.64 2.89 -29.81
N PHE A 28 -10.72 3.38 -30.67
CA PHE A 28 -10.53 4.82 -30.89
C PHE A 28 -10.92 5.37 -32.28
N SER A 29 -11.73 4.66 -33.02
CA SER A 29 -12.19 5.20 -34.31
C SER A 29 -13.70 5.05 -34.41
N HIS A 30 -14.45 6.09 -34.11
CA HIS A 30 -15.70 6.52 -34.73
C HIS A 30 -16.40 7.58 -33.88
N THR A 31 -16.18 8.83 -34.15
CA THR A 31 -17.20 9.86 -33.99
C THR A 31 -17.01 10.92 -35.08
N ALA A 32 -17.73 10.75 -36.16
CA ALA A 32 -18.02 11.85 -37.10
C ALA A 32 -19.28 12.56 -36.62
N LEU A 33 -19.14 13.85 -36.39
CA LEU A 33 -20.16 14.78 -35.93
C LEU A 33 -21.11 15.11 -37.09
N ALA A 34 -22.41 14.78 -36.96
CA ALA A 34 -23.45 15.31 -37.82
C ALA A 34 -24.25 16.36 -37.02
N ILE A 35 -24.14 17.60 -37.41
CA ILE A 35 -24.95 18.73 -36.94
C ILE A 35 -26.29 18.66 -37.68
N ALA A 36 -27.39 18.55 -36.97
CA ALA A 36 -28.74 18.73 -37.47
C ALA A 36 -29.42 19.94 -36.76
N PRO A 37 -30.33 20.68 -37.42
CA PRO A 37 -30.72 22.02 -37.01
C PRO A 37 -31.73 22.07 -35.88
N GLU A 38 -31.70 23.18 -35.15
CA GLU A 38 -32.59 23.52 -34.05
C GLU A 38 -34.07 23.42 -34.42
N GLY A 39 -34.79 22.60 -33.69
CA GLY A 39 -36.27 22.50 -33.72
C GLY A 39 -36.85 23.20 -32.49
N SER A 40 -37.89 23.97 -32.78
CA SER A 40 -38.79 24.71 -31.90
C SER A 40 -39.05 24.07 -30.50
N PRO A 41 -39.31 24.87 -29.45
CA PRO A 41 -39.53 24.35 -28.09
C PRO A 41 -40.83 23.55 -28.05
N ALA A 42 -40.71 22.24 -27.82
CA ALA A 42 -41.80 21.34 -27.56
C ALA A 42 -42.43 21.66 -26.20
N ALA A 43 -43.74 21.44 -26.07
CA ALA A 43 -44.54 21.54 -24.85
C ALA A 43 -43.90 20.75 -23.70
N PRO A 44 -44.19 21.08 -22.42
CA PRO A 44 -43.55 20.42 -21.26
C PRO A 44 -43.87 18.93 -21.27
N ALA A 45 -42.89 18.15 -21.66
CA ALA A 45 -42.95 16.69 -21.55
C ALA A 45 -42.96 16.33 -20.06
N ASP A 46 -43.89 15.44 -19.65
CA ASP A 46 -43.88 14.80 -18.34
C ASP A 46 -42.51 14.12 -18.16
N LEU A 47 -41.64 14.71 -17.34
CA LEU A 47 -40.31 14.15 -17.06
C LEU A 47 -40.47 12.84 -16.30
N PRO A 48 -39.86 11.74 -16.75
CA PRO A 48 -40.01 10.45 -16.12
C PRO A 48 -39.48 10.44 -14.67
N ALA A 49 -40.19 9.79 -13.73
CA ALA A 49 -39.79 9.70 -12.34
C ALA A 49 -38.66 8.68 -12.15
N PRO A 50 -37.70 8.92 -11.23
CA PRO A 50 -36.76 7.91 -10.80
C PRO A 50 -37.51 6.74 -10.12
N THR A 51 -36.85 5.56 -10.03
CA THR A 51 -37.44 4.36 -9.42
C THR A 51 -36.52 3.84 -8.31
N ASP A 52 -37.06 2.98 -7.42
CA ASP A 52 -36.32 2.32 -6.35
C ASP A 52 -35.58 3.29 -5.40
N PHE A 53 -36.20 4.44 -5.11
CA PHE A 53 -35.62 5.43 -4.19
C PHE A 53 -35.67 4.93 -2.75
N ALA A 54 -34.53 4.82 -2.09
CA ALA A 54 -34.39 4.44 -0.71
C ALA A 54 -33.39 5.35 0.03
N ALA A 55 -33.76 5.72 1.25
CA ALA A 55 -32.87 6.40 2.19
C ALA A 55 -32.50 5.43 3.33
N ARG A 56 -31.23 5.31 3.63
CA ARG A 56 -30.72 4.42 4.69
C ARG A 56 -29.68 5.15 5.50
N ASP A 57 -29.63 4.85 6.79
CA ASP A 57 -28.54 5.27 7.65
C ASP A 57 -27.21 4.76 7.11
N ARG A 58 -26.20 5.62 7.04
CA ARG A 58 -24.86 5.23 6.57
C ARG A 58 -24.09 4.55 7.69
N PRO A 59 -23.76 3.25 7.57
CA PRO A 59 -23.06 2.55 8.64
C PRO A 59 -21.62 3.05 8.80
N GLY A 60 -21.18 3.19 10.06
CA GLY A 60 -19.81 3.52 10.45
C GLY A 60 -19.45 5.00 10.24
N ASP A 61 -20.39 5.86 10.48
CA ASP A 61 -20.19 7.28 10.64
C ASP A 61 -20.55 7.70 12.09
N SER A 62 -20.36 8.96 12.40
CA SER A 62 -20.72 9.51 13.72
C SER A 62 -22.20 9.98 13.77
N GLY A 63 -23.11 9.27 13.10
CA GLY A 63 -24.53 9.62 13.03
C GLY A 63 -24.81 10.88 12.21
N ASN A 64 -23.96 11.24 11.25
CA ASN A 64 -24.07 12.48 10.50
C ASN A 64 -24.20 12.26 8.98
N ALA A 65 -24.48 11.06 8.53
CA ALA A 65 -24.69 10.79 7.12
C ALA A 65 -25.84 9.82 6.83
N VAL A 66 -26.60 10.13 5.77
CA VAL A 66 -27.66 9.27 5.21
C VAL A 66 -27.31 8.93 3.77
N LEU A 67 -27.34 7.65 3.44
CA LEU A 67 -27.11 7.14 2.10
C LEU A 67 -28.45 7.08 1.34
N LEU A 68 -28.51 7.78 0.21
CA LEU A 68 -29.61 7.78 -0.74
C LEU A 68 -29.24 6.94 -1.95
N THR A 69 -30.14 6.08 -2.39
CA THR A 69 -29.97 5.24 -3.58
C THR A 69 -31.23 5.27 -4.43
N TRP A 70 -31.08 5.25 -5.74
CA TRP A 70 -32.18 5.25 -6.72
C TRP A 70 -31.75 4.57 -8.00
N LYS A 71 -32.70 4.38 -8.90
CA LYS A 71 -32.43 4.04 -10.29
C LYS A 71 -32.92 5.18 -11.18
N ASP A 72 -32.10 5.53 -12.15
CA ASP A 72 -32.45 6.54 -13.13
C ASP A 72 -33.64 6.07 -13.98
N PRO A 73 -34.57 6.97 -14.32
CA PRO A 73 -35.68 6.61 -15.19
C PRO A 73 -35.18 6.26 -16.60
N PRO A 74 -35.81 5.30 -17.27
CA PRO A 74 -35.46 4.97 -18.64
C PRO A 74 -35.71 6.16 -19.58
N GLY A 75 -34.71 6.50 -20.40
CA GLY A 75 -34.82 7.61 -21.36
C GLY A 75 -34.55 8.99 -20.77
N LEU A 76 -33.90 9.07 -19.60
CA LEU A 76 -33.48 10.34 -19.00
C LEU A 76 -32.49 11.08 -19.93
N ASP A 77 -32.81 12.36 -20.23
CA ASP A 77 -31.91 13.23 -21.01
C ASP A 77 -30.60 13.42 -20.24
N LYS A 78 -29.45 13.41 -20.95
CA LYS A 78 -28.13 13.64 -20.38
C LYS A 78 -27.97 15.01 -19.70
N ASN A 79 -28.81 15.97 -20.08
CA ASN A 79 -28.84 17.31 -19.52
C ASN A 79 -29.86 17.47 -18.39
N ALA A 80 -30.70 16.48 -18.10
CA ALA A 80 -31.60 16.54 -16.96
C ALA A 80 -30.85 16.33 -15.66
N GLY A 81 -31.39 16.83 -14.54
CA GLY A 81 -30.86 16.62 -13.19
C GLY A 81 -31.86 15.86 -12.32
N LEU A 82 -31.38 15.25 -11.26
CA LEU A 82 -32.18 14.65 -10.22
C LEU A 82 -32.07 15.50 -8.94
N GLN A 83 -33.07 16.35 -8.70
CA GLN A 83 -33.12 17.23 -7.54
C GLN A 83 -33.46 16.39 -6.29
N ILE A 84 -32.60 16.50 -5.27
CA ILE A 84 -32.77 15.82 -3.97
C ILE A 84 -33.07 16.89 -2.92
N ARG A 85 -34.17 16.66 -2.18
CA ARG A 85 -34.65 17.55 -1.12
C ARG A 85 -34.80 16.76 0.18
N ARG A 86 -34.69 17.45 1.30
CA ARG A 86 -34.80 16.88 2.65
C ARG A 86 -35.82 17.68 3.46
N ALA A 87 -36.58 16.96 4.28
CA ALA A 87 -37.49 17.58 5.27
C ALA A 87 -37.38 16.86 6.61
N VAL A 88 -37.68 17.58 7.68
CA VAL A 88 -37.75 17.06 9.04
C VAL A 88 -39.23 16.99 9.44
N PRO A 89 -39.76 15.81 9.79
CA PRO A 89 -41.11 15.70 10.32
C PRO A 89 -41.25 16.47 11.65
N PRO A 90 -42.46 17.07 12.01
CA PRO A 90 -43.71 17.01 11.25
C PRO A 90 -43.91 18.19 10.29
N ALA A 91 -43.02 19.19 10.26
CA ALA A 91 -43.23 20.41 9.46
C ALA A 91 -43.14 20.20 7.94
N TYR A 92 -42.33 19.18 7.48
CA TYR A 92 -42.11 18.88 6.07
C TYR A 92 -41.67 20.07 5.19
N ASP A 93 -40.88 20.97 5.77
CA ASP A 93 -40.27 22.04 5.00
C ASP A 93 -39.13 21.47 4.13
N TRP A 94 -39.40 21.30 2.85
CA TRP A 94 -38.47 20.69 1.90
C TRP A 94 -37.32 21.64 1.55
N THR A 95 -36.13 21.28 2.01
CA THR A 95 -34.88 22.01 1.68
C THR A 95 -34.12 21.24 0.63
N GLU A 96 -33.68 21.93 -0.42
CA GLU A 96 -32.83 21.34 -1.44
C GLU A 96 -31.45 21.07 -0.87
N ILE A 97 -30.91 19.85 -1.15
CA ILE A 97 -29.58 19.44 -0.74
C ILE A 97 -28.61 19.48 -1.93
N THR A 98 -29.05 18.91 -3.05
CA THR A 98 -28.22 18.81 -4.25
C THR A 98 -29.07 18.46 -5.48
N VAL A 99 -28.44 18.64 -6.65
CA VAL A 99 -28.95 18.12 -7.92
C VAL A 99 -27.95 17.09 -8.43
N ALA A 100 -28.31 15.81 -8.41
CA ALA A 100 -27.49 14.73 -8.92
C ALA A 100 -27.55 14.66 -10.45
N GLN A 101 -26.43 14.30 -11.06
CA GLN A 101 -26.36 14.10 -12.50
C GLN A 101 -26.86 12.71 -12.91
N PRO A 102 -27.38 12.53 -14.13
CA PRO A 102 -27.73 11.21 -14.65
C PRO A 102 -26.56 10.23 -14.56
N GLY A 103 -26.84 9.00 -14.09
CA GLY A 103 -25.82 7.98 -13.85
C GLY A 103 -25.28 7.93 -12.43
N ALA A 104 -25.56 8.93 -11.59
CA ALA A 104 -25.14 8.98 -10.20
C ALA A 104 -26.12 8.26 -9.26
N MET A 105 -26.36 6.99 -9.42
CA MET A 105 -27.39 6.20 -8.73
C MET A 105 -27.34 6.20 -7.20
N ARG A 106 -26.50 7.05 -6.59
CA ARG A 106 -26.34 7.20 -5.15
C ARG A 106 -25.86 8.59 -4.76
N TYR A 107 -26.26 9.05 -3.57
CA TYR A 107 -25.76 10.28 -2.95
C TYR A 107 -25.65 10.08 -1.44
N VAL A 108 -24.70 10.74 -0.79
CA VAL A 108 -24.53 10.71 0.66
C VAL A 108 -24.76 12.12 1.20
N ASP A 109 -25.84 12.30 1.96
CA ASP A 109 -26.08 13.52 2.71
C ASP A 109 -25.24 13.48 4.00
N THR A 110 -24.16 14.26 4.03
CA THR A 110 -23.24 14.37 5.16
C THR A 110 -23.63 15.48 6.16
N THR A 111 -24.79 16.09 5.98
CA THR A 111 -25.30 17.17 6.81
C THR A 111 -26.42 16.72 7.77
N ALA A 112 -26.72 15.43 7.80
CA ALA A 112 -27.63 14.84 8.76
C ALA A 112 -27.11 14.98 10.20
N LYS A 113 -28.00 14.99 11.19
CA LYS A 113 -27.66 15.06 12.61
C LYS A 113 -28.09 13.78 13.31
N ASP A 114 -27.23 13.29 14.21
CA ASP A 114 -27.51 12.09 15.00
C ASP A 114 -28.87 12.16 15.71
N GLY A 115 -29.60 11.04 15.67
CA GLY A 115 -30.91 10.89 16.27
C GLY A 115 -32.05 11.69 15.59
N THR A 116 -31.77 12.45 14.53
CA THR A 116 -32.78 13.22 13.83
C THR A 116 -33.42 12.42 12.72
N VAL A 117 -34.75 12.38 12.68
CA VAL A 117 -35.51 11.70 11.61
C VAL A 117 -35.65 12.63 10.42
N TYR A 118 -35.31 12.15 9.25
CA TYR A 118 -35.43 12.84 7.98
C TYR A 118 -36.33 12.09 7.02
N ARG A 119 -36.95 12.82 6.08
CA ARG A 119 -37.50 12.27 4.85
C ARG A 119 -36.81 12.95 3.67
N TYR A 120 -36.61 12.19 2.61
CA TYR A 120 -35.98 12.66 1.38
C TYR A 120 -36.96 12.54 0.23
N GLU A 121 -36.87 13.49 -0.67
CA GLU A 121 -37.62 13.53 -1.92
C GLU A 121 -36.64 13.63 -3.09
N ILE A 122 -36.88 12.86 -4.13
CA ILE A 122 -36.14 12.93 -5.38
C ILE A 122 -37.11 13.16 -6.55
N ARG A 123 -36.76 14.06 -7.46
CA ARG A 123 -37.54 14.34 -8.67
C ARG A 123 -36.63 14.73 -9.83
N THR A 124 -37.07 14.45 -11.05
CA THR A 124 -36.38 14.86 -12.25
C THR A 124 -36.64 16.33 -12.54
N VAL A 125 -35.57 17.09 -12.86
CA VAL A 125 -35.64 18.51 -13.23
C VAL A 125 -34.97 18.74 -14.58
N SER A 126 -35.41 19.77 -15.32
CA SER A 126 -34.84 20.10 -16.63
C SER A 126 -33.50 20.82 -16.52
N ALA A 127 -32.67 20.73 -17.55
CA ALA A 127 -31.33 21.38 -17.64
C ALA A 127 -31.35 22.91 -17.45
N ALA A 128 -32.46 23.56 -17.72
CA ALA A 128 -32.60 25.00 -17.52
C ALA A 128 -32.43 25.42 -16.05
N ASP A 129 -32.67 24.51 -15.11
CA ASP A 129 -32.63 24.79 -13.68
C ASP A 129 -31.28 24.45 -13.00
N THR A 130 -30.43 23.68 -13.66
CA THR A 130 -29.13 23.25 -13.11
C THR A 130 -28.10 24.39 -13.09
N SER A 131 -28.33 25.49 -13.83
CA SER A 131 -27.37 26.62 -13.96
C SER A 131 -27.36 27.56 -12.74
N SER A 132 -28.31 27.45 -11.78
CA SER A 132 -28.38 28.32 -10.62
C SER A 132 -27.74 27.77 -9.34
N ALA A 133 -27.29 26.52 -9.34
CA ALA A 133 -26.66 25.88 -8.20
C ALA A 133 -25.12 25.92 -8.32
N ALA A 134 -24.51 27.07 -8.10
CA ALA A 134 -23.09 27.17 -7.76
C ALA A 134 -22.89 26.71 -6.30
N PRO A 135 -21.79 25.97 -5.97
CA PRO A 135 -21.53 25.52 -4.60
C PRO A 135 -21.24 26.74 -3.71
N ALA A 136 -22.18 27.09 -2.83
CA ALA A 136 -21.99 28.12 -1.83
C ALA A 136 -21.10 27.56 -0.68
N ALA A 137 -19.85 27.98 -0.67
CA ALA A 137 -19.03 28.00 0.52
C ALA A 137 -19.55 29.12 1.46
N GLY A 138 -19.94 28.74 2.66
CA GLY A 138 -20.04 29.54 3.88
C GLY A 138 -20.73 30.89 3.79
N GLY A 139 -21.87 31.04 4.49
CA GLY A 139 -22.42 32.35 4.78
C GLY A 139 -23.88 32.31 5.20
N THR A 140 -24.12 32.55 6.50
CA THR A 140 -25.40 32.82 7.11
C THR A 140 -26.13 33.96 6.39
N SER A 141 -27.35 33.74 5.89
CA SER A 141 -28.38 34.75 5.85
C SER A 141 -29.77 34.11 5.70
N ALA A 142 -30.64 34.41 6.63
CA ALA A 142 -32.07 34.15 6.57
C ALA A 142 -32.72 35.05 5.52
N ALA A 143 -33.46 34.47 4.58
CA ALA A 143 -34.41 35.22 3.75
C ALA A 143 -35.69 34.38 3.58
N SER A 144 -36.71 34.99 4.08
CA SER A 144 -38.15 34.70 4.04
C SER A 144 -38.69 34.45 2.63
N GLY A 145 -39.53 33.43 2.54
CA GLY A 145 -40.49 33.00 1.56
C GLY A 145 -40.76 33.81 0.30
N THR A 146 -40.64 33.13 -0.80
CA THR A 146 -41.55 33.31 -1.95
C THR A 146 -41.67 31.96 -2.65
N VAL A 147 -42.89 31.45 -2.76
CA VAL A 147 -43.22 30.27 -3.56
C VAL A 147 -42.93 30.60 -5.02
N ALA A 148 -41.75 30.28 -5.48
CA ALA A 148 -41.46 30.32 -6.90
C ALA A 148 -42.13 29.10 -7.55
N THR A 149 -43.12 29.35 -8.40
CA THR A 149 -43.59 28.39 -9.39
C THR A 149 -42.44 28.01 -10.29
N GLY A 150 -41.73 26.96 -9.91
CA GLY A 150 -40.61 26.42 -10.66
C GLY A 150 -41.10 25.71 -11.94
N PRO A 151 -40.22 25.53 -12.92
CA PRO A 151 -40.50 24.90 -14.19
C PRO A 151 -40.84 23.39 -14.04
N PRO A 152 -41.28 22.70 -15.11
CA PRO A 152 -41.86 21.37 -15.06
C PRO A 152 -40.86 20.38 -14.44
N ALA A 153 -41.20 19.91 -13.25
CA ALA A 153 -40.50 18.84 -12.57
C ALA A 153 -41.35 17.57 -12.66
N GLY A 154 -40.69 16.43 -12.78
CA GLY A 154 -41.35 15.14 -12.75
C GLY A 154 -42.00 14.85 -11.40
N PRO A 155 -42.85 13.83 -11.29
CA PRO A 155 -43.49 13.48 -10.03
C PRO A 155 -42.45 13.12 -8.95
N PRO A 156 -42.65 13.64 -7.70
CA PRO A 156 -41.72 13.37 -6.62
C PRO A 156 -41.83 11.95 -6.09
N LEU A 157 -40.70 11.33 -5.81
CA LEU A 157 -40.64 10.06 -5.07
C LEU A 157 -40.10 10.34 -3.67
N VAL A 158 -40.84 9.97 -2.64
CA VAL A 158 -40.52 10.26 -1.25
C VAL A 158 -40.06 8.98 -0.55
N SER A 159 -38.96 9.07 0.21
CA SER A 159 -38.45 7.93 0.98
C SER A 159 -39.28 7.65 2.24
N ASP A 160 -39.13 6.46 2.77
CA ASP A 160 -39.49 6.20 4.16
C ASP A 160 -38.72 7.09 5.12
N PRO A 161 -39.24 7.37 6.34
CA PRO A 161 -38.48 8.11 7.35
C PRO A 161 -37.20 7.37 7.72
N VAL A 162 -36.09 8.07 7.76
CA VAL A 162 -34.80 7.51 8.17
C VAL A 162 -34.18 8.39 9.27
N ALA A 163 -33.69 7.76 10.33
CA ALA A 163 -32.88 8.43 11.34
C ALA A 163 -31.40 8.07 11.12
N SER A 164 -30.54 9.05 11.22
CA SER A 164 -29.11 8.82 11.27
C SER A 164 -28.70 8.43 12.69
N HIS A 165 -27.91 7.38 12.87
CA HIS A 165 -27.42 6.90 14.15
C HIS A 165 -25.92 6.67 14.14
N ASP A 166 -25.27 6.96 15.27
CA ASP A 166 -23.87 6.65 15.48
C ASP A 166 -23.66 5.11 15.53
N ASN A 167 -22.99 4.57 14.53
CA ASN A 167 -22.67 3.15 14.39
C ASN A 167 -21.16 2.93 14.41
N TRP A 168 -20.63 2.49 15.57
CA TRP A 168 -19.19 2.22 15.76
C TRP A 168 -18.62 1.11 14.86
N PHE A 169 -19.47 0.20 14.31
CA PHE A 169 -19.03 -0.91 13.46
C PHE A 169 -19.71 -0.92 12.10
N ARG A 170 -18.91 -0.92 11.04
CA ARG A 170 -19.37 -1.05 9.65
C ARG A 170 -19.63 -2.51 9.30
N ALA A 171 -20.89 -2.90 9.24
CA ALA A 171 -21.29 -4.25 8.85
C ALA A 171 -20.75 -4.65 7.45
N GLU A 172 -20.55 -3.69 6.55
CA GLU A 172 -19.94 -3.90 5.22
C GLU A 172 -18.52 -4.46 5.30
N LYS A 173 -17.79 -4.20 6.39
CA LYS A 173 -16.42 -4.66 6.61
C LYS A 173 -16.31 -5.94 7.45
N THR A 174 -17.42 -6.62 7.70
CA THR A 174 -17.44 -7.86 8.50
C THR A 174 -16.49 -8.90 7.92
N ASN A 175 -16.43 -9.08 6.61
CA ASN A 175 -15.53 -10.02 5.95
C ASN A 175 -14.05 -9.67 6.19
N SER A 176 -13.69 -8.39 6.13
CA SER A 176 -12.32 -7.92 6.43
C SER A 176 -11.99 -8.13 7.91
N PHE A 177 -12.95 -7.90 8.82
CA PHE A 177 -12.78 -8.14 10.24
C PHE A 177 -12.56 -9.64 10.54
N ILE A 178 -13.37 -10.52 9.96
CA ILE A 178 -13.21 -11.99 10.09
C ILE A 178 -11.84 -12.42 9.57
N ALA A 179 -11.42 -11.93 8.40
CA ALA A 179 -10.11 -12.24 7.82
C ALA A 179 -8.96 -11.76 8.73
N SER A 180 -9.08 -10.57 9.32
CA SER A 180 -8.08 -10.02 10.26
C SER A 180 -7.99 -10.85 11.55
N VAL A 181 -9.13 -11.25 12.12
CA VAL A 181 -9.17 -12.12 13.32
C VAL A 181 -8.58 -13.48 13.01
N LEU A 182 -8.93 -14.08 11.86
CA LEU A 182 -8.36 -15.36 11.43
C LEU A 182 -6.83 -15.27 11.28
N PHE A 183 -6.34 -14.21 10.63
CA PHE A 183 -4.90 -13.98 10.50
C PHE A 183 -4.23 -13.83 11.87
N LEU A 184 -4.83 -13.08 12.80
CA LEU A 184 -4.32 -12.91 14.15
C LEU A 184 -4.23 -14.26 14.89
N VAL A 185 -5.24 -15.11 14.77
CA VAL A 185 -5.23 -16.46 15.36
C VAL A 185 -4.11 -17.31 14.77
N ILE A 186 -3.94 -17.31 13.44
CA ILE A 186 -2.86 -18.03 12.76
C ILE A 186 -1.50 -17.51 13.24
N LEU A 187 -1.34 -16.21 13.39
CA LEU A 187 -0.11 -15.57 13.86
C LEU A 187 0.23 -16.03 15.29
N LEU A 188 -0.71 -15.88 16.21
CA LEU A 188 -0.50 -16.26 17.62
C LEU A 188 -0.25 -17.76 17.76
N ALA A 189 -0.99 -18.61 17.05
CA ALA A 189 -0.78 -20.06 17.05
C ALA A 189 0.60 -20.44 16.49
N SER A 190 1.06 -19.76 15.43
CA SER A 190 2.37 -20.00 14.84
C SER A 190 3.52 -19.57 15.77
N ILE A 191 3.37 -18.44 16.46
CA ILE A 191 4.34 -17.98 17.47
C ILE A 191 4.37 -18.97 18.66
N ALA A 192 3.22 -19.38 19.18
CA ALA A 192 3.14 -20.35 20.27
C ALA A 192 3.76 -21.71 19.88
N ALA A 193 3.55 -22.17 18.64
CA ALA A 193 4.18 -23.37 18.12
C ALA A 193 5.70 -23.23 17.99
N ALA A 194 6.20 -22.04 17.61
CA ALA A 194 7.63 -21.75 17.58
C ALA A 194 8.25 -21.77 18.97
N GLN A 195 7.61 -21.15 19.95
CA GLN A 195 8.06 -21.11 21.36
C GLN A 195 8.05 -22.49 22.01
N SER A 196 7.17 -23.41 21.57
CA SER A 196 7.14 -24.79 22.08
C SER A 196 8.26 -25.69 21.54
N GLY A 197 9.27 -25.13 20.86
CA GLY A 197 10.44 -25.86 20.37
C GLY A 197 10.22 -26.67 19.09
N LYS A 198 9.09 -26.54 18.41
CA LYS A 198 8.88 -27.19 17.11
C LYS A 198 9.86 -26.63 16.09
N LYS A 199 10.63 -27.52 15.44
CA LYS A 199 11.54 -27.10 14.35
C LYS A 199 10.73 -26.51 13.20
N ILE A 200 10.89 -25.22 12.98
CA ILE A 200 10.30 -24.53 11.84
C ILE A 200 11.28 -24.62 10.68
N PHE A 201 10.83 -25.19 9.58
CA PHE A 201 11.62 -25.23 8.35
C PHE A 201 11.57 -23.83 7.71
N ILE A 202 12.74 -23.25 7.53
CA ILE A 202 12.93 -22.05 6.71
C ILE A 202 13.80 -22.45 5.52
N ARG A 203 13.37 -22.06 4.33
CA ARG A 203 14.15 -22.26 3.10
C ARG A 203 15.49 -21.54 3.25
N ARG A 204 16.59 -22.23 2.90
CA ARG A 204 17.90 -21.60 2.83
C ARG A 204 17.90 -20.50 1.77
N ILE A 205 18.35 -19.32 2.14
CA ILE A 205 18.49 -18.16 1.28
C ILE A 205 19.94 -18.12 0.81
N ALA A 206 20.15 -18.00 -0.51
CA ALA A 206 21.51 -18.00 -1.09
C ALA A 206 22.40 -16.89 -0.50
N GLY A 207 21.83 -15.70 -0.24
CA GLY A 207 22.54 -14.59 0.37
C GLY A 207 23.08 -14.84 1.78
N LEU A 208 22.54 -15.84 2.52
CA LEU A 208 23.05 -16.17 3.87
C LEU A 208 24.40 -16.91 3.82
N ASN A 209 24.59 -17.77 2.82
CA ASN A 209 25.89 -18.44 2.65
C ASN A 209 26.95 -17.41 2.24
N ALA A 210 26.55 -16.38 1.48
CA ALA A 210 27.45 -15.30 1.08
C ALA A 210 27.94 -14.47 2.27
N VAL A 211 27.15 -14.35 3.37
CA VAL A 211 27.59 -13.65 4.60
C VAL A 211 28.83 -14.32 5.19
N ASP A 212 28.77 -15.63 5.41
CA ASP A 212 29.88 -16.38 5.99
C ASP A 212 31.10 -16.40 5.05
N GLU A 213 30.89 -16.52 3.75
CA GLU A 213 31.94 -16.47 2.71
C GLU A 213 32.64 -15.10 2.69
N ALA A 214 31.87 -14.00 2.72
CA ALA A 214 32.42 -12.64 2.69
C ALA A 214 33.29 -12.36 3.95
N ILE A 215 32.83 -12.81 5.12
CA ILE A 215 33.59 -12.65 6.36
C ILE A 215 34.84 -13.52 6.36
N GLY A 216 34.74 -14.79 5.90
CA GLY A 216 35.89 -15.68 5.75
C GLY A 216 36.96 -15.07 4.84
N ARG A 217 36.55 -14.52 3.71
CA ARG A 217 37.46 -13.85 2.77
C ARG A 217 38.07 -12.57 3.36
N ALA A 218 37.30 -11.78 4.13
CA ALA A 218 37.82 -10.62 4.85
C ALA A 218 38.93 -11.01 5.84
N THR A 219 38.73 -12.14 6.52
CA THR A 219 39.70 -12.72 7.46
C THR A 219 41.01 -13.16 6.74
N GLU A 220 40.87 -13.89 5.63
CA GLU A 220 42.03 -14.35 4.83
C GLU A 220 42.88 -13.19 4.30
N ILE A 221 42.24 -12.09 3.89
CA ILE A 221 42.90 -10.89 3.36
C ILE A 221 43.46 -10.01 4.52
N GLY A 222 42.97 -10.21 5.74
CA GLY A 222 43.34 -9.37 6.89
C GLY A 222 42.77 -7.96 6.85
N LYS A 223 41.61 -7.76 6.22
CA LYS A 223 40.94 -6.46 6.10
C LYS A 223 39.61 -6.45 6.87
N LYS A 224 39.14 -5.25 7.16
CA LYS A 224 37.91 -5.01 7.91
C LYS A 224 36.67 -5.44 7.14
N VAL A 225 35.63 -5.70 7.92
CA VAL A 225 34.24 -5.78 7.49
C VAL A 225 33.56 -4.45 7.83
N LEU A 226 32.92 -3.82 6.86
CA LEU A 226 32.11 -2.62 7.04
C LEU A 226 30.63 -3.02 7.03
N TYR A 227 29.88 -2.64 8.05
CA TYR A 227 28.45 -2.89 8.14
C TYR A 227 27.65 -1.59 8.30
N VAL A 228 26.78 -1.29 7.36
CA VAL A 228 25.94 -0.09 7.32
C VAL A 228 24.48 -0.50 7.57
N PRO A 229 23.89 -0.19 8.76
CA PRO A 229 22.55 -0.69 9.16
C PRO A 229 21.40 0.09 8.57
N GLY A 230 21.59 0.77 7.46
CA GLY A 230 20.60 1.66 6.85
C GLY A 230 20.70 3.09 7.38
N SER A 231 19.76 3.92 6.95
CA SER A 231 19.71 5.35 7.29
C SER A 231 18.50 5.74 8.13
N GLN A 232 17.64 4.78 8.49
CA GLN A 232 16.44 5.00 9.30
C GLN A 232 16.63 4.60 10.77
N SER A 233 15.67 5.06 11.60
CA SER A 233 15.63 4.76 13.02
C SER A 233 15.06 3.37 13.30
N MET A 234 15.04 2.95 14.56
CA MET A 234 14.56 1.64 15.04
C MET A 234 13.03 1.48 14.98
N ASP A 235 12.27 2.47 14.57
CA ASP A 235 10.85 2.38 14.25
C ASP A 235 10.58 1.67 12.90
N GLU A 236 11.61 1.61 12.02
CA GLU A 236 11.55 0.92 10.74
C GLU A 236 11.90 -0.56 10.88
N ILE A 237 10.99 -1.42 10.41
CA ILE A 237 11.13 -2.90 10.52
C ILE A 237 12.42 -3.40 9.84
N GLN A 238 12.83 -2.80 8.74
CA GLN A 238 14.06 -3.16 8.03
C GLN A 238 15.30 -2.85 8.84
N THR A 239 15.29 -1.77 9.63
CA THR A 239 16.38 -1.43 10.55
C THR A 239 16.47 -2.45 11.68
N ILE A 240 15.33 -2.89 12.24
CA ILE A 240 15.29 -3.96 13.25
C ILE A 240 15.87 -5.27 12.68
N ALA A 241 15.46 -5.64 11.46
CA ALA A 241 15.98 -6.82 10.78
C ALA A 241 17.49 -6.72 10.53
N SER A 242 17.98 -5.53 10.18
CA SER A 242 19.39 -5.24 10.00
C SER A 242 20.20 -5.45 11.29
N ILE A 243 19.73 -4.97 12.43
CA ILE A 243 20.40 -5.17 13.72
C ILE A 243 20.47 -6.65 14.09
N ALA A 244 19.44 -7.44 13.79
CA ALA A 244 19.47 -8.88 14.01
C ALA A 244 20.54 -9.58 13.12
N ILE A 245 20.67 -9.16 11.86
CA ILE A 245 21.72 -9.65 10.95
C ILE A 245 23.11 -9.19 11.41
N LEU A 246 23.23 -7.94 11.86
CA LEU A 246 24.47 -7.41 12.45
C LEU A 246 24.97 -8.28 13.62
N GLY A 247 24.05 -8.71 14.49
CA GLY A 247 24.41 -9.61 15.59
C GLY A 247 25.03 -10.94 15.11
N HIS A 248 24.62 -11.46 13.96
CA HIS A 248 25.24 -12.63 13.34
C HIS A 248 26.60 -12.31 12.72
N VAL A 249 26.71 -11.23 11.96
CA VAL A 249 27.96 -10.77 11.38
C VAL A 249 29.00 -10.52 12.48
N ALA A 250 28.60 -9.86 13.57
CA ALA A 250 29.46 -9.60 14.71
C ALA A 250 29.95 -10.88 15.42
N ARG A 251 29.09 -11.92 15.53
CA ARG A 251 29.53 -13.24 16.03
C ARG A 251 30.57 -13.88 15.12
N ALA A 252 30.35 -13.82 13.81
CA ALA A 252 31.29 -14.41 12.87
C ALA A 252 32.62 -13.63 12.87
N THR A 253 32.61 -12.31 12.90
CA THR A 253 33.83 -11.49 12.99
C THR A 253 34.58 -11.71 14.30
N ALA A 254 33.87 -11.87 15.44
CA ALA A 254 34.48 -12.20 16.72
C ALA A 254 35.18 -13.58 16.69
N ARG A 255 34.54 -14.58 16.08
CA ARG A 255 35.07 -15.95 15.94
C ARG A 255 36.36 -15.99 15.12
N TYR A 256 36.39 -15.25 14.03
CA TYR A 256 37.55 -15.21 13.13
C TYR A 256 38.60 -14.16 13.51
N GLY A 257 38.31 -13.28 14.48
CA GLY A 257 39.20 -12.19 14.87
C GLY A 257 39.32 -11.07 13.83
N THR A 258 38.28 -10.92 12.99
CA THR A 258 38.26 -9.88 11.94
C THR A 258 37.72 -8.58 12.47
N ASP A 259 38.33 -7.45 12.09
CA ASP A 259 37.86 -6.11 12.48
C ASP A 259 36.51 -5.80 11.86
N LEU A 260 35.61 -5.23 12.66
CA LEU A 260 34.27 -4.79 12.26
C LEU A 260 34.16 -3.26 12.45
N ASP A 261 33.59 -2.56 11.48
CA ASP A 261 33.26 -1.13 11.56
C ASP A 261 31.78 -0.92 11.23
N VAL A 262 31.04 -0.28 12.15
CA VAL A 262 29.58 -0.09 12.05
C VAL A 262 29.25 1.39 12.23
N PRO A 263 29.34 2.22 11.18
CA PRO A 263 28.91 3.61 11.22
C PRO A 263 27.39 3.71 11.27
N ASN A 264 26.85 4.55 12.16
CA ASN A 264 25.43 4.76 12.33
C ASN A 264 25.04 6.22 12.11
N LYS A 265 23.88 6.42 11.47
CA LYS A 265 23.27 7.73 11.24
C LYS A 265 22.36 8.14 12.39
N ASP A 266 21.60 7.20 12.93
CA ASP A 266 20.59 7.43 13.96
C ASP A 266 21.12 7.07 15.35
N PRO A 267 20.90 7.92 16.39
CA PRO A 267 21.37 7.65 17.75
C PRO A 267 20.75 6.39 18.39
N LEU A 268 19.48 6.09 18.10
CA LEU A 268 18.81 4.93 18.66
C LEU A 268 19.31 3.64 18.00
N THR A 269 19.48 3.67 16.68
CA THR A 269 20.12 2.60 15.91
C THR A 269 21.56 2.36 16.38
N PHE A 270 22.32 3.43 16.65
CA PHE A 270 23.66 3.33 17.21
C PHE A 270 23.68 2.60 18.57
N ALA A 271 22.76 2.96 19.49
CA ALA A 271 22.69 2.32 20.80
C ALA A 271 22.36 0.82 20.68
N SER A 272 21.40 0.48 19.80
CA SER A 272 21.00 -0.90 19.53
C SER A 272 22.11 -1.70 18.85
N ALA A 273 22.79 -1.13 17.86
CA ALA A 273 23.92 -1.75 17.17
C ALA A 273 25.07 -2.04 18.13
N ARG A 274 25.39 -1.08 19.01
CA ARG A 274 26.46 -1.24 20.02
C ARG A 274 26.17 -2.41 20.96
N GLU A 275 24.94 -2.50 21.45
CA GLU A 275 24.55 -3.61 22.33
C GLU A 275 24.55 -4.95 21.60
N ALA A 276 24.06 -5.00 20.36
CA ALA A 276 24.07 -6.19 19.53
C ALA A 276 25.49 -6.71 19.26
N VAL A 277 26.41 -5.82 18.91
CA VAL A 277 27.81 -6.19 18.66
C VAL A 277 28.48 -6.64 19.96
N ARG A 278 28.33 -5.88 21.04
CA ARG A 278 28.88 -6.23 22.36
C ARG A 278 28.37 -7.60 22.83
N GLY A 279 27.06 -7.83 22.75
CA GLY A 279 26.44 -9.10 23.10
C GLY A 279 26.95 -10.26 22.25
N ALA A 280 27.20 -10.03 20.95
CA ALA A 280 27.74 -11.02 20.03
C ALA A 280 29.17 -11.44 20.42
N TYR A 281 30.05 -10.50 20.72
CA TYR A 281 31.42 -10.77 21.15
C TYR A 281 31.48 -11.49 22.52
N LEU A 282 30.59 -11.12 23.44
CA LEU A 282 30.46 -11.82 24.73
C LEU A 282 29.97 -13.27 24.53
N ALA A 283 28.99 -13.48 23.67
CA ALA A 283 28.44 -14.82 23.39
C ALA A 283 29.45 -15.76 22.72
N GLU A 284 30.39 -15.23 21.91
CA GLU A 284 31.48 -16.01 21.30
C GLU A 284 32.68 -16.19 22.26
N GLY A 285 32.62 -15.65 23.48
CA GLY A 285 33.72 -15.78 24.46
C GLY A 285 34.94 -14.93 24.12
N ARG A 286 34.78 -13.90 23.29
CA ARG A 286 35.84 -13.02 22.83
C ARG A 286 35.62 -11.54 23.20
N PRO A 287 35.31 -11.21 24.48
CA PRO A 287 35.15 -9.82 24.91
C PRO A 287 36.43 -9.00 24.77
N ASP A 288 37.59 -9.65 24.74
CA ASP A 288 38.91 -9.07 24.54
C ASP A 288 39.06 -8.36 23.17
N LEU A 289 38.35 -8.83 22.17
CA LEU A 289 38.38 -8.26 20.81
C LEU A 289 37.36 -7.13 20.61
N TYR A 290 36.41 -6.97 21.53
CA TYR A 290 35.45 -5.89 21.43
C TYR A 290 36.09 -4.53 21.73
N ARG A 291 35.91 -3.57 20.85
CA ARG A 291 36.31 -2.18 21.01
C ARG A 291 35.10 -1.28 20.79
N GLU A 292 34.93 -0.29 21.67
CA GLU A 292 33.79 0.63 21.55
C GLU A 292 33.77 1.40 20.23
N GLU A 293 34.95 1.63 19.64
CA GLU A 293 35.14 2.32 18.35
C GLU A 293 34.58 1.57 17.15
N MET A 294 34.35 0.26 17.27
CA MET A 294 33.75 -0.57 16.20
C MET A 294 32.38 -0.10 15.80
N VAL A 295 31.60 0.40 16.75
CA VAL A 295 30.29 0.95 16.51
C VAL A 295 30.32 2.42 16.84
N ASN A 296 30.06 3.26 15.87
CA ASN A 296 30.19 4.69 16.04
C ASN A 296 29.01 5.45 15.45
N TYR A 297 28.66 6.56 16.09
CA TYR A 297 27.71 7.54 15.58
C TYR A 297 28.45 8.54 14.71
N VAL A 298 27.96 8.78 13.49
CA VAL A 298 28.63 9.69 12.54
C VAL A 298 27.93 11.04 12.52
N THR A 299 26.72 11.11 12.04
CA THR A 299 25.87 12.31 11.97
C THR A 299 24.44 11.93 11.60
N TYR A 300 23.48 12.76 12.01
CA TYR A 300 22.08 12.57 11.63
C TYR A 300 21.77 13.05 10.21
N ASP A 301 22.58 13.94 9.64
CA ASP A 301 22.39 14.41 8.27
C ASP A 301 22.69 13.29 7.26
N GLN A 302 21.74 13.04 6.35
CA GLN A 302 21.77 11.93 5.41
C GLN A 302 22.95 12.00 4.45
N PHE A 303 23.22 13.18 3.86
CA PHE A 303 24.28 13.31 2.87
C PHE A 303 25.66 13.41 3.50
N ALA A 304 25.78 14.07 4.66
CA ALA A 304 27.02 14.08 5.43
C ALA A 304 27.40 12.67 5.92
N TYR A 305 26.40 11.89 6.35
CA TYR A 305 26.59 10.47 6.69
C TYR A 305 27.09 9.67 5.49
N THR A 306 26.42 9.79 4.35
CA THR A 306 26.78 9.10 3.11
C THR A 306 28.20 9.46 2.68
N ALA A 307 28.55 10.73 2.70
CA ALA A 307 29.91 11.19 2.38
C ALA A 307 30.97 10.64 3.33
N ALA A 308 30.69 10.61 4.63
CA ALA A 308 31.60 10.06 5.63
C ALA A 308 31.81 8.55 5.46
N VAL A 309 30.73 7.79 5.21
CA VAL A 309 30.82 6.34 4.97
C VAL A 309 31.55 6.05 3.66
N SER A 310 31.24 6.77 2.58
CA SER A 310 31.93 6.65 1.29
C SER A 310 33.42 6.95 1.41
N ALA A 311 33.78 8.01 2.16
CA ALA A 311 35.20 8.35 2.42
C ALA A 311 35.93 7.23 3.19
N ARG A 312 35.25 6.55 4.14
CA ARG A 312 35.81 5.38 4.83
C ARG A 312 36.03 4.22 3.87
N MET A 313 35.05 3.91 3.02
CA MET A 313 35.15 2.84 2.01
C MET A 313 36.38 3.04 1.13
N ILE A 314 36.59 4.25 0.61
CA ILE A 314 37.73 4.57 -0.27
C ILE A 314 39.06 4.51 0.48
N ARG A 315 39.13 5.05 1.71
CA ARG A 315 40.33 5.12 2.50
C ARG A 315 40.78 3.77 3.06
N GLU A 316 39.81 3.01 3.62
CA GLU A 316 40.11 1.79 4.37
C GLU A 316 40.04 0.54 3.53
N LYS A 317 39.33 0.61 2.39
CA LYS A 317 39.16 -0.48 1.40
C LYS A 317 38.79 -1.80 2.11
N PRO A 318 37.63 -1.87 2.77
CA PRO A 318 37.20 -3.08 3.47
C PRO A 318 37.13 -4.24 2.49
N ALA A 319 37.28 -5.47 2.97
CA ALA A 319 37.15 -6.66 2.11
C ALA A 319 35.70 -7.07 1.89
N ALA A 320 34.83 -6.78 2.85
CA ALA A 320 33.38 -7.02 2.74
C ALA A 320 32.61 -5.78 3.20
N ILE A 321 31.54 -5.46 2.49
CA ILE A 321 30.62 -4.36 2.79
C ILE A 321 29.21 -4.92 2.87
N PHE A 322 28.55 -4.66 3.99
CA PHE A 322 27.14 -4.99 4.20
C PHE A 322 26.32 -3.71 4.20
N LEU A 323 25.40 -3.58 3.24
CA LEU A 323 24.44 -2.49 3.11
C LEU A 323 23.04 -3.06 3.41
N VAL A 324 22.70 -3.20 4.69
CA VAL A 324 21.50 -3.91 5.12
C VAL A 324 20.61 -3.00 5.95
N GLY A 325 19.34 -2.85 5.56
CA GLY A 325 18.39 -1.98 6.24
C GLY A 325 17.59 -1.13 5.27
N TYR A 326 17.03 -0.02 5.76
CA TYR A 326 16.29 0.92 4.93
C TYR A 326 17.20 2.04 4.45
N PHE A 327 17.28 2.23 3.14
CA PHE A 327 18.04 3.28 2.47
C PHE A 327 17.13 4.09 1.55
N PHE A 328 17.48 5.35 1.34
CA PHE A 328 16.89 6.24 0.34
C PHE A 328 17.85 6.44 -0.86
N ALA A 329 17.90 7.65 -1.38
CA ALA A 329 18.73 7.98 -2.54
C ALA A 329 20.24 7.75 -2.34
N GLU A 330 20.72 7.70 -1.08
CA GLU A 330 22.10 7.37 -0.76
C GLU A 330 22.51 5.94 -1.10
N SER A 331 21.54 5.04 -1.31
CA SER A 331 21.77 3.64 -1.67
C SER A 331 22.70 3.50 -2.88
N LEU A 332 22.45 4.29 -3.95
CA LEU A 332 23.27 4.27 -5.16
C LEU A 332 24.70 4.74 -4.88
N ILE A 333 24.86 5.85 -4.14
CA ILE A 333 26.17 6.42 -3.84
C ILE A 333 27.02 5.43 -3.03
N LEU A 334 26.45 4.83 -1.99
CA LEU A 334 27.13 3.86 -1.15
C LEU A 334 27.49 2.59 -1.93
N ALA A 335 26.57 2.07 -2.72
CA ALA A 335 26.77 0.84 -3.46
C ALA A 335 27.80 1.00 -4.60
N GLU A 336 27.77 2.10 -5.36
CA GLU A 336 28.79 2.40 -6.38
C GLU A 336 30.16 2.64 -5.74
N THR A 337 30.21 3.38 -4.63
CA THR A 337 31.48 3.60 -3.92
C THR A 337 32.06 2.28 -3.44
N GLY A 338 31.24 1.42 -2.85
CA GLY A 338 31.67 0.10 -2.40
C GLY A 338 32.20 -0.77 -3.57
N GLN A 339 31.49 -0.78 -4.70
CA GLN A 339 31.91 -1.48 -5.90
C GLN A 339 33.28 -1.01 -6.40
N SER A 340 33.54 0.29 -6.37
CA SER A 340 34.82 0.88 -6.79
C SER A 340 36.01 0.43 -5.93
N THR A 341 35.78 0.00 -4.68
CA THR A 341 36.82 -0.50 -3.78
C THR A 341 37.21 -1.95 -4.04
N GLY A 342 36.41 -2.69 -4.79
CA GLY A 342 36.59 -4.13 -5.04
C GLY A 342 36.24 -5.01 -3.86
N ALA A 343 35.48 -4.51 -2.90
CA ALA A 343 34.96 -5.28 -1.78
C ALA A 343 33.82 -6.18 -2.22
N ILE A 344 33.62 -7.32 -1.56
CA ILE A 344 32.39 -8.11 -1.70
C ILE A 344 31.26 -7.33 -1.06
N GLN A 345 30.21 -7.05 -1.82
CA GLN A 345 29.06 -6.31 -1.36
C GLN A 345 27.83 -7.19 -1.16
N ILE A 346 27.25 -7.13 0.03
CA ILE A 346 26.00 -7.78 0.35
C ILE A 346 25.00 -6.71 0.75
N ALA A 347 23.94 -6.55 -0.03
CA ALA A 347 22.85 -5.63 0.27
C ALA A 347 21.60 -6.36 0.78
N GLY A 348 20.77 -5.66 1.54
CA GLY A 348 19.47 -6.16 1.96
C GLY A 348 18.50 -5.03 2.21
N GLN A 349 17.43 -4.97 1.38
CA GLN A 349 16.37 -3.98 1.49
C GLN A 349 15.03 -4.56 1.02
N ALA A 350 13.93 -4.11 1.63
CA ALA A 350 12.60 -4.55 1.24
C ALA A 350 11.88 -3.53 0.35
N ASP A 351 12.28 -2.26 0.35
CA ASP A 351 11.66 -1.22 -0.46
C ASP A 351 12.04 -1.39 -1.95
N PRO A 352 11.05 -1.54 -2.85
CA PRO A 352 11.29 -1.78 -4.27
C PRO A 352 11.92 -0.58 -5.00
N THR A 353 11.85 0.63 -4.44
CA THR A 353 12.34 1.86 -5.11
C THR A 353 13.86 1.90 -5.20
N GLN A 354 14.57 1.36 -4.22
CA GLN A 354 16.04 1.36 -4.15
C GLN A 354 16.69 0.04 -4.53
N LEU A 355 15.92 -1.06 -4.54
CA LEU A 355 16.41 -2.39 -4.89
C LEU A 355 17.16 -2.48 -6.23
N PRO A 356 16.72 -1.81 -7.32
CA PRO A 356 17.42 -1.88 -8.60
C PRO A 356 18.89 -1.44 -8.52
N PHE A 357 19.20 -0.45 -7.67
CA PHE A 357 20.56 0.04 -7.48
C PHE A 357 21.46 -1.01 -6.80
N PHE A 358 20.95 -1.67 -5.78
CA PHE A 358 21.66 -2.75 -5.10
C PHE A 358 21.84 -4.00 -5.99
N ILE A 359 20.81 -4.36 -6.75
CA ILE A 359 20.89 -5.49 -7.68
C ILE A 359 21.94 -5.26 -8.77
N ALA A 360 22.10 -4.00 -9.23
CA ALA A 360 23.04 -3.67 -10.28
C ALA A 360 24.52 -3.58 -9.78
N THR A 361 24.74 -3.28 -8.49
CA THR A 361 26.06 -2.91 -7.98
C THR A 361 26.62 -3.86 -6.92
N CYS A 362 25.76 -4.65 -6.25
CA CYS A 362 26.18 -5.57 -5.19
C CYS A 362 26.27 -7.01 -5.69
N ASP A 363 27.20 -7.79 -5.14
CA ASP A 363 27.39 -9.20 -5.49
C ASP A 363 26.20 -10.07 -5.05
N TYR A 364 25.61 -9.75 -3.90
CA TYR A 364 24.45 -10.43 -3.34
C TYR A 364 23.43 -9.44 -2.82
N THR A 365 22.15 -9.70 -3.10
CA THR A 365 21.07 -8.84 -2.63
C THR A 365 19.95 -9.67 -2.01
N LEU A 366 19.61 -9.38 -0.74
CA LEU A 366 18.44 -9.89 -0.05
C LEU A 366 17.24 -9.01 -0.43
N ILE A 367 16.32 -9.56 -1.21
CA ILE A 367 15.23 -8.81 -1.84
C ILE A 367 13.95 -8.95 -1.02
N GLY A 368 13.38 -7.81 -0.58
CA GLY A 368 12.05 -7.79 0.00
C GLY A 368 11.95 -8.65 1.27
N GLU A 369 11.10 -9.68 1.23
CA GLU A 369 10.90 -10.58 2.36
C GLU A 369 12.12 -11.45 2.72
N GLU A 370 13.07 -11.62 1.81
CA GLU A 370 14.31 -12.36 2.09
C GLU A 370 15.13 -11.70 3.20
N LEU A 371 15.07 -10.36 3.30
CA LEU A 371 15.71 -9.63 4.40
C LEU A 371 15.15 -10.06 5.77
N TYR A 372 13.82 -10.14 5.89
CA TYR A 372 13.17 -10.56 7.14
C TYR A 372 13.37 -12.05 7.42
N ALA A 373 13.33 -12.87 6.39
CA ALA A 373 13.59 -14.30 6.51
C ALA A 373 15.06 -14.56 6.94
N ALA A 374 16.01 -13.78 6.40
CA ALA A 374 17.42 -13.83 6.80
C ALA A 374 17.58 -13.44 8.27
N SER A 375 16.95 -12.34 8.72
CA SER A 375 17.02 -11.92 10.12
C SER A 375 16.46 -12.97 11.07
N ALA A 376 15.30 -13.56 10.75
CA ALA A 376 14.67 -14.60 11.55
C ALA A 376 15.50 -15.89 11.59
N TYR A 377 16.11 -16.28 10.46
CA TYR A 377 16.96 -17.46 10.38
C TYR A 377 18.24 -17.32 11.21
N LEU A 378 18.86 -16.13 11.16
CA LEU A 378 20.14 -15.86 11.83
C LEU A 378 19.97 -15.59 13.34
N SER A 379 18.91 -14.88 13.74
CA SER A 379 18.61 -14.62 15.16
C SER A 379 18.09 -15.87 15.87
N ARG A 380 17.40 -16.76 15.16
CA ARG A 380 16.69 -17.93 15.70
C ARG A 380 15.65 -17.57 16.78
N GLU A 381 15.17 -16.32 16.76
CA GLU A 381 14.14 -15.90 17.72
C GLU A 381 12.80 -16.55 17.40
N PRO A 382 12.17 -17.25 18.37
CA PRO A 382 10.94 -17.99 18.14
C PRO A 382 9.79 -17.09 17.65
N VAL A 383 9.74 -15.84 18.07
CA VAL A 383 8.70 -14.88 17.68
C VAL A 383 8.84 -14.54 16.19
N LEU A 384 10.05 -14.23 15.74
CA LEU A 384 10.31 -13.92 14.31
C LEU A 384 10.04 -15.14 13.42
N LEU A 385 10.51 -16.32 13.84
CA LEU A 385 10.26 -17.57 13.13
C LEU A 385 8.78 -17.91 13.02
N GLY A 386 8.02 -17.69 14.10
CA GLY A 386 6.59 -17.91 14.15
C GLY A 386 5.81 -16.93 13.26
N SER A 387 6.20 -15.67 13.25
CA SER A 387 5.55 -14.65 12.39
C SER A 387 5.79 -14.91 10.90
N MET A 388 7.01 -15.31 10.51
CA MET A 388 7.30 -15.69 9.12
C MET A 388 6.47 -16.90 8.68
N ARG A 389 6.35 -17.93 9.52
CA ARG A 389 5.48 -19.09 9.22
C ARG A 389 4.01 -18.68 9.06
N ALA A 390 3.52 -17.75 9.88
CA ALA A 390 2.15 -17.26 9.77
C ALA A 390 1.91 -16.54 8.44
N GLN A 391 2.88 -15.74 7.98
CA GLN A 391 2.82 -15.09 6.66
C GLN A 391 2.79 -16.11 5.52
N ASP A 392 3.61 -17.16 5.59
CA ASP A 392 3.63 -18.22 4.56
C ASP A 392 2.28 -18.97 4.51
N ILE A 393 1.68 -19.26 5.66
CA ILE A 393 0.34 -19.86 5.73
C ILE A 393 -0.70 -18.91 5.13
N ALA A 394 -0.66 -17.62 5.48
CA ALA A 394 -1.59 -16.63 4.94
C ALA A 394 -1.46 -16.49 3.42
N LYS A 395 -0.23 -16.44 2.88
CA LYS A 395 0.03 -16.45 1.43
C LYS A 395 -0.56 -17.70 0.76
N ALA A 396 -0.34 -18.88 1.34
CA ALA A 396 -0.88 -20.13 0.81
C ALA A 396 -2.42 -20.11 0.78
N ILE A 397 -3.06 -19.58 1.82
CA ILE A 397 -4.53 -19.40 1.87
C ILE A 397 -5.01 -18.46 0.76
N VAL A 398 -4.36 -17.30 0.59
CA VAL A 398 -4.72 -16.32 -0.43
C VAL A 398 -4.57 -16.91 -1.84
N ILE A 399 -3.48 -17.63 -2.11
CA ILE A 399 -3.26 -18.31 -3.39
C ILE A 399 -4.34 -19.36 -3.64
N LEU A 400 -4.65 -20.19 -2.63
CA LEU A 400 -5.69 -21.21 -2.73
C LEU A 400 -7.06 -20.58 -3.01
N LEU A 401 -7.42 -19.52 -2.28
CA LEU A 401 -8.66 -18.77 -2.52
C LEU A 401 -8.69 -18.17 -3.92
N GLY A 402 -7.57 -17.65 -4.42
CA GLY A 402 -7.47 -17.16 -5.79
C GLY A 402 -7.71 -18.25 -6.83
N ILE A 403 -7.10 -19.41 -6.67
CA ILE A 403 -7.30 -20.57 -7.57
C ILE A 403 -8.77 -21.03 -7.53
N VAL A 404 -9.34 -21.19 -6.34
CA VAL A 404 -10.75 -21.56 -6.16
C VAL A 404 -11.67 -20.53 -6.80
N GLY A 405 -11.35 -19.23 -6.64
CA GLY A 405 -12.12 -18.13 -7.25
C GLY A 405 -12.10 -18.17 -8.78
N ILE A 406 -10.94 -18.43 -9.38
CA ILE A 406 -10.81 -18.57 -10.84
C ILE A 406 -11.65 -19.77 -11.34
N ILE A 407 -11.54 -20.91 -10.67
CA ILE A 407 -12.33 -22.11 -11.04
C ILE A 407 -13.83 -21.83 -10.88
N ALA A 408 -14.25 -21.24 -9.76
CA ALA A 408 -15.65 -20.91 -9.52
C ALA A 408 -16.21 -19.94 -10.58
N ALA A 409 -15.43 -18.90 -10.93
CA ALA A 409 -15.80 -17.96 -11.98
C ALA A 409 -15.91 -18.64 -13.35
N SER A 410 -14.99 -19.54 -13.67
CA SER A 410 -15.02 -20.32 -14.92
C SER A 410 -16.23 -21.25 -15.03
N LEU A 411 -16.74 -21.74 -13.89
CA LEU A 411 -17.93 -22.56 -13.79
C LEU A 411 -19.23 -21.74 -13.66
N GLY A 412 -19.16 -20.40 -13.73
CA GLY A 412 -20.31 -19.52 -13.61
C GLY A 412 -20.85 -19.37 -12.18
N ALA A 413 -20.12 -19.80 -11.16
CA ALA A 413 -20.53 -19.73 -9.75
C ALA A 413 -20.36 -18.32 -9.19
N THR A 414 -21.36 -17.46 -9.34
CA THR A 414 -21.32 -16.04 -8.93
C THR A 414 -21.37 -15.83 -7.41
N TRP A 415 -21.80 -16.83 -6.63
CA TRP A 415 -21.88 -16.75 -5.17
C TRP A 415 -20.51 -16.49 -4.51
N PHE A 416 -19.42 -17.05 -5.09
CA PHE A 416 -18.07 -16.87 -4.57
C PHE A 416 -17.62 -15.40 -4.68
N ALA A 417 -17.93 -14.73 -5.77
CA ALA A 417 -17.66 -13.30 -5.92
C ALA A 417 -18.44 -12.45 -4.91
N GLY A 418 -19.61 -12.93 -4.47
CA GLY A 418 -20.44 -12.28 -3.44
C GLY A 418 -19.75 -12.19 -2.07
N LEU A 419 -18.89 -13.16 -1.73
CA LEU A 419 -18.12 -13.16 -0.47
C LEU A 419 -17.10 -12.00 -0.37
N PHE A 420 -16.67 -11.47 -1.51
CA PHE A 420 -15.67 -10.40 -1.59
C PHE A 420 -16.24 -9.04 -2.03
N LYS A 421 -17.55 -8.98 -2.31
CA LYS A 421 -18.21 -7.70 -2.60
C LYS A 421 -18.24 -6.87 -1.33
N THR A 422 -17.46 -5.81 -1.30
CA THR A 422 -17.68 -4.65 -0.44
C THR A 422 -18.75 -3.82 -1.12
N GLN A 423 -19.96 -3.77 -0.55
CA GLN A 423 -21.04 -2.92 -1.04
C GLN A 423 -20.73 -1.45 -0.77
#